data_e9d50fd1f6d406172c61b0c7d6ba2506
#
_entry.id   e9d50fd1f6d406172c61b0c7d6ba2506
#
_cell.length_a   1.000
_cell.length_b   1.000
_cell.length_c   1.000
_cell.angle_alpha   90.00
_cell.angle_beta   90.00
_cell.angle_gamma   90.00
#
_symmetry.space_group_name_H-M   'P 1'
#
loop_
_entity.id
_entity.type
_entity.pdbx_description
1 polymer ?
#
loop_
_entity_poly.entity_id
_entity_poly.type
_entity_poly.pdbx_seq_one_letter_code
_entity_poly.pdbx_strand_id
1 'polypeptide(L)' 'MELKIESMTCGGCAKSVMRAIHSVDPQADVAADSVARTVKIQTTAAVDAIQNVLEEAGYPATVI' A
#
# COMPACT_ATOMS: atom_id res chain seq x y z
N MET A 1 -9.60 3.56 3.24
CA MET A 1 -9.21 3.04 1.91
C MET A 1 -8.59 1.67 2.11
N GLU A 2 -9.01 0.70 1.33
CA GLU A 2 -8.47 -0.65 1.40
C GLU A 2 -8.06 -1.10 0.01
N LEU A 3 -6.85 -1.63 -0.11
CA LEU A 3 -6.28 -2.06 -1.38
C LEU A 3 -5.80 -3.50 -1.28
N LYS A 4 -5.92 -4.24 -2.38
CA LYS A 4 -5.38 -5.59 -2.48
C LYS A 4 -4.10 -5.55 -3.29
N ILE A 5 -3.05 -6.16 -2.75
CA ILE A 5 -1.72 -6.24 -3.39
C ILE A 5 -1.33 -7.72 -3.46
N GLU A 6 -1.55 -8.33 -4.60
CA GLU A 6 -1.34 -9.77 -4.74
C GLU A 6 0.12 -10.19 -4.65
N SER A 7 1.05 -9.30 -4.98
CA SER A 7 2.48 -9.57 -4.88
C SER A 7 3.04 -9.39 -3.48
N MET A 8 2.24 -8.91 -2.52
CA MET A 8 2.66 -8.75 -1.13
C MET A 8 2.56 -10.08 -0.39
N THR A 9 3.62 -10.88 -0.47
CA THR A 9 3.60 -12.24 0.04
C THR A 9 4.43 -12.45 1.32
N CYS A 10 5.13 -11.42 1.81
CA CYS A 10 5.99 -11.54 2.98
C CYS A 10 6.07 -10.22 3.74
N GLY A 11 6.63 -10.27 4.96
CA GLY A 11 6.77 -9.09 5.80
C GLY A 11 7.66 -8.00 5.21
N GLY A 12 8.69 -8.39 4.44
CA GLY A 12 9.54 -7.43 3.76
C GLY A 12 8.79 -6.65 2.70
N CYS A 13 7.86 -7.30 2.01
CA CYS A 13 6.99 -6.64 1.03
C CYS A 13 6.08 -5.62 1.73
N ALA A 14 5.54 -5.97 2.89
CA ALA A 14 4.70 -5.06 3.66
C ALA A 14 5.45 -3.78 4.02
N LYS A 15 6.71 -3.89 4.42
CA LYS A 15 7.55 -2.73 4.73
C LYS A 15 7.78 -1.86 3.50
N SER A 16 8.04 -2.47 2.36
CA SER A 16 8.24 -1.74 1.10
C SER A 16 6.97 -0.99 0.70
N VAL A 17 5.81 -1.61 0.86
CA VAL A 17 4.51 -0.99 0.61
C VAL A 17 4.30 0.21 1.53
N MET A 18 4.59 0.06 2.82
CA MET A 18 4.47 1.16 3.78
C MET A 18 5.37 2.33 3.41
N ARG A 19 6.61 2.06 3.01
CA ARG A 19 7.54 3.11 2.58
C ARG A 19 7.03 3.84 1.35
N ALA A 20 6.49 3.11 0.39
CA ALA A 20 5.93 3.71 -0.82
C ALA A 20 4.79 4.65 -0.47
N ILE A 21 3.88 4.22 0.40
CA ILE A 21 2.75 5.04 0.84
C ILE A 21 3.23 6.27 1.60
N HIS A 22 4.20 6.10 2.50
CA HIS A 22 4.72 7.21 3.29
C HIS A 22 5.51 8.21 2.45
N SER A 23 5.95 7.85 1.25
CA SER A 23 6.57 8.81 0.33
C SER A 23 5.55 9.80 -0.23
N VAL A 24 4.28 9.42 -0.27
CA VAL A 24 3.19 10.30 -0.70
C VAL A 24 2.60 11.04 0.49
N ASP A 25 2.37 10.34 1.59
CA ASP A 25 1.80 10.93 2.82
C ASP A 25 2.51 10.34 4.03
N PRO A 26 3.50 11.06 4.60
CA PRO A 26 4.24 10.55 5.76
C PRO A 26 3.39 10.33 7.00
N GLN A 27 2.20 10.93 7.06
CA GLN A 27 1.30 10.80 8.20
C GLN A 27 0.20 9.76 7.99
N ALA A 28 0.22 9.06 6.86
CA ALA A 28 -0.78 8.04 6.60
C ALA A 28 -0.66 6.88 7.59
N ASP A 29 -1.80 6.41 8.07
CA ASP A 29 -1.87 5.17 8.85
C ASP A 29 -2.00 4.01 7.89
N VAL A 30 -1.08 3.06 8.00
CA VAL A 30 -1.02 1.89 7.12
C VAL A 30 -1.06 0.64 7.96
N ALA A 31 -2.04 -0.22 7.69
CA ALA A 31 -2.13 -1.54 8.29
C ALA A 31 -2.06 -2.58 7.17
N ALA A 32 -0.92 -3.25 7.05
CA ALA A 32 -0.69 -4.25 6.02
C ALA A 32 -0.92 -5.65 6.56
N ASP A 33 -1.62 -6.47 5.78
CA ASP A 33 -1.86 -7.88 6.10
C ASP A 33 -1.32 -8.73 4.94
N SER A 34 -0.15 -9.33 5.14
CA SER A 34 0.50 -10.13 4.11
C SER A 34 -0.22 -11.46 3.87
N VAL A 35 -0.95 -11.97 4.85
CA VAL A 35 -1.73 -13.21 4.69
C VAL A 35 -2.91 -12.99 3.76
N ALA A 36 -3.67 -11.93 4.01
CA ALA A 36 -4.80 -11.55 3.16
C ALA A 36 -4.36 -10.78 1.91
N ARG A 37 -3.10 -10.34 1.87
CA ARG A 37 -2.55 -9.51 0.80
C ARG A 37 -3.32 -8.21 0.63
N THR A 38 -3.75 -7.63 1.73
CA THR A 38 -4.50 -6.39 1.75
C THR A 38 -3.79 -5.34 2.59
N VAL A 39 -4.08 -4.09 2.29
CA VAL A 39 -3.54 -2.95 3.02
C VAL A 39 -4.70 -2.01 3.32
N LYS A 40 -4.84 -1.63 4.58
CA LYS A 40 -5.79 -0.59 5.00
C LYS A 40 -5.01 0.69 5.23
N ILE A 41 -5.44 1.75 4.58
CA ILE A 41 -4.74 3.03 4.60
C ILE A 41 -5.70 4.12 5.01
N GLN A 42 -5.29 4.95 5.99
CA GLN A 42 -5.99 6.17 6.32
C GLN A 42 -5.10 7.34 5.94
N THR A 43 -5.52 8.07 4.91
CA THR A 43 -4.75 9.15 4.34
C THR A 43 -5.67 10.18 3.69
N THR A 44 -5.18 11.42 3.57
CA THR A 44 -5.85 12.46 2.80
C THR A 44 -5.40 12.48 1.34
N ALA A 45 -4.40 11.68 0.98
CA ALA A 45 -3.94 11.58 -0.40
C ALA A 45 -4.98 10.86 -1.27
N ALA A 46 -4.97 11.15 -2.57
CA ALA A 46 -5.85 10.49 -3.52
C ALA A 46 -5.47 9.03 -3.69
N VAL A 47 -6.46 8.15 -3.88
CA VAL A 47 -6.22 6.73 -4.11
C VAL A 47 -5.34 6.51 -5.33
N ASP A 48 -5.51 7.31 -6.38
CA ASP A 48 -4.70 7.21 -7.59
C ASP A 48 -3.22 7.46 -7.31
N ALA A 49 -2.91 8.42 -6.45
CA ALA A 49 -1.53 8.70 -6.06
C ALA A 49 -0.92 7.51 -5.31
N ILE A 50 -1.69 6.90 -4.42
CA ILE A 50 -1.25 5.72 -3.69
C ILE A 50 -1.04 4.53 -4.64
N GLN A 51 -1.98 4.29 -5.54
CA GLN A 51 -1.86 3.20 -6.51
C GLN A 51 -0.65 3.39 -7.42
N ASN A 52 -0.39 4.62 -7.87
CA ASN A 52 0.75 4.91 -8.73
C ASN A 52 2.08 4.63 -8.04
N VAL A 53 2.24 5.08 -6.80
CA VAL A 53 3.48 4.87 -6.07
C VAL A 53 3.70 3.39 -5.75
N LEU A 54 2.65 2.64 -5.49
CA LEU A 54 2.75 1.21 -5.26
C LEU A 54 3.10 0.46 -6.53
N GLU A 55 2.53 0.86 -7.66
CA GLU A 55 2.88 0.27 -8.95
C GLU A 55 4.34 0.51 -9.30
N GLU A 56 4.85 1.71 -9.07
CA GLU A 56 6.25 2.05 -9.30
C GLU A 56 7.18 1.25 -8.38
N ALA A 57 6.73 0.93 -7.18
CA ALA A 57 7.51 0.12 -6.24
C ALA A 57 7.48 -1.38 -6.58
N GLY A 58 6.69 -1.78 -7.58
CA GLY A 58 6.56 -3.18 -7.96
C GLY A 58 5.44 -3.91 -7.23
N TYR A 59 4.52 -3.18 -6.63
CA TYR A 59 3.37 -3.75 -5.89
C TYR A 59 2.06 -3.17 -6.42
N PRO A 60 1.63 -3.55 -7.62
CA PRO A 60 0.37 -3.05 -8.15
C PRO A 60 -0.78 -3.34 -7.20
N ALA A 61 -1.59 -2.32 -6.93
CA ALA A 61 -2.68 -2.42 -5.97
C ALA A 61 -4.03 -2.23 -6.65
N THR A 62 -5.01 -2.97 -6.17
CA THR A 62 -6.39 -2.88 -6.65
C THR A 62 -7.28 -2.42 -5.49
N VAL A 63 -8.15 -1.45 -5.75
CA VAL A 63 -9.12 -0.99 -4.76
C VAL A 63 -10.16 -2.07 -4.52
N ILE A 64 -10.40 -2.35 -3.25
CA ILE A 64 -11.44 -3.31 -2.86
C ILE A 64 -12.68 -2.59 -2.37
#